data_21b60cd418b4d82890ace02416756015
#
_entry.id   21b60cd418b4d82890ace02416756015
#
_cell.length_a   1.000
_cell.length_b   1.000
_cell.length_c   1.000
_cell.angle_alpha   90.00
_cell.angle_beta   90.00
_cell.angle_gamma   90.00
#
_symmetry.space_group_name_H-M   'P 1'
#
loop_
_entity.id
_entity.type
_entity.pdbx_description
1 polymer ?
#
loop_
_entity_poly.entity_id
_entity_poly.type
_entity_poly.pdbx_seq_one_letter_code
_entity_poly.pdbx_strand_id
1 'polypeptide(L)'
;MADTPLALLFGGTLCLYAAAGGRKTGFFACAMPLAVLTMTKDIGFAYALIVTFLIGLDQLFGTPHPDTKPARIFGVSLAKCSILAAVVLAVFISWNRYTAAVTPTETTGASVGSAGLSYGAVLTGGIKQLLGIGREERFAQIMQSMGQAFLYRRVCLVGAPIMAVSCILLLFTAAFVAAPAGAARRRTVVGFVGGAFCFAALYLFHLILYFYNFSEAEGSALKDYERYIAPYLQGWMLYGFCVLGFAVGQGSGAAQRLGRAALGLAAAAVLGIFAWRGVPAAGFWTNADTLYTLRRDVKNRAEAMNTVLDWPDRVLVISQGDDATRWYYYKYELTAKVVNGYGGTWWGNDDYSSRWDSDFMNLVESENWTLYDYKAVCVPDTLVAYMAEKDCDYILIDRADDYLQREFSPLFEG
;
A
#
# COMPACT_ATOMS: atom_id res chain seq x y z
N MET A 1 -4.26 6.93 -1.24
CA MET A 1 -5.33 6.36 -0.37
C MET A 1 -5.70 4.91 -0.72
N ALA A 2 -4.74 4.07 -1.12
CA ALA A 2 -4.99 2.65 -1.44
C ALA A 2 -5.05 1.72 -0.21
N ASP A 3 -4.71 2.23 0.98
CA ASP A 3 -4.52 1.40 2.18
C ASP A 3 -5.85 0.86 2.74
N THR A 4 -6.93 1.65 2.72
CA THR A 4 -8.26 1.18 3.13
C THR A 4 -8.85 0.14 2.17
N PRO A 5 -8.86 0.34 0.83
CA PRO A 5 -9.22 -0.71 -0.11
C PRO A 5 -8.41 -2.00 0.06
N LEU A 6 -7.10 -1.89 0.31
CA LEU A 6 -6.23 -3.03 0.56
C LEU A 6 -6.69 -3.86 1.77
N ALA A 7 -6.99 -3.18 2.90
CA ALA A 7 -7.50 -3.83 4.11
C ALA A 7 -8.86 -4.51 3.89
N LEU A 8 -9.78 -3.81 3.21
CA LEU A 8 -11.12 -4.32 2.93
C LEU A 8 -11.11 -5.52 1.99
N LEU A 9 -10.30 -5.47 0.93
CA LEU A 9 -10.17 -6.59 -0.01
C LEU A 9 -9.50 -7.80 0.65
N PHE A 10 -8.45 -7.58 1.44
CA PHE A 10 -7.78 -8.65 2.19
C PHE A 10 -8.74 -9.33 3.16
N GLY A 11 -9.31 -8.59 4.10
CA GLY A 11 -10.24 -9.12 5.09
C GLY A 11 -11.55 -9.61 4.48
N GLY A 12 -12.10 -8.86 3.53
CA GLY A 12 -13.34 -9.20 2.82
C GLY A 12 -13.25 -10.50 2.02
N THR A 13 -12.11 -10.78 1.38
CA THR A 13 -11.90 -12.06 0.68
C THR A 13 -11.90 -13.24 1.65
N LEU A 14 -11.26 -13.10 2.82
CA LEU A 14 -11.31 -14.12 3.87
C LEU A 14 -12.73 -14.30 4.42
N CYS A 15 -13.47 -13.21 4.60
CA CYS A 15 -14.88 -13.28 4.99
C CYS A 15 -15.75 -13.97 3.94
N LEU A 16 -15.56 -13.66 2.66
CA LEU A 16 -16.25 -14.31 1.55
C LEU A 16 -15.99 -15.81 1.52
N TYR A 17 -14.72 -16.21 1.66
CA TYR A 17 -14.34 -17.61 1.76
C TYR A 17 -14.99 -18.32 2.94
N ALA A 18 -14.97 -17.69 4.13
CA ALA A 18 -15.59 -18.23 5.34
C ALA A 18 -17.10 -18.37 5.19
N ALA A 19 -17.78 -17.36 4.62
CA ALA A 19 -19.22 -17.36 4.35
C ALA A 19 -19.64 -18.48 3.39
N ALA A 20 -18.81 -18.75 2.41
CA ALA A 20 -19.08 -19.82 1.45
C ALA A 20 -18.99 -21.25 2.05
N GLY A 21 -18.47 -21.38 3.25
CA GLY A 21 -18.47 -22.65 4.00
C GLY A 21 -17.73 -23.80 3.32
N GLY A 22 -16.72 -23.51 2.49
CA GLY A 22 -15.94 -24.51 1.73
C GLY A 22 -16.63 -25.00 0.45
N ARG A 23 -17.74 -24.38 0.03
CA ARG A 23 -18.39 -24.70 -1.25
C ARG A 23 -17.49 -24.33 -2.42
N LYS A 24 -17.53 -25.13 -3.51
CA LYS A 24 -16.72 -24.86 -4.71
C LYS A 24 -16.97 -23.46 -5.30
N THR A 25 -18.22 -23.02 -5.34
CA THR A 25 -18.61 -21.69 -5.83
C THR A 25 -17.97 -20.56 -5.02
N GLY A 26 -17.90 -20.69 -3.70
CA GLY A 26 -17.27 -19.68 -2.85
C GLY A 26 -15.76 -19.63 -2.99
N PHE A 27 -15.13 -20.76 -3.25
CA PHE A 27 -13.71 -20.81 -3.56
C PHE A 27 -13.39 -20.02 -4.84
N PHE A 28 -14.14 -20.27 -5.93
CA PHE A 28 -13.95 -19.54 -7.18
C PHE A 28 -14.33 -18.06 -7.07
N ALA A 29 -15.32 -17.72 -6.23
CA ALA A 29 -15.70 -16.35 -5.97
C ALA A 29 -14.54 -15.51 -5.36
N CYS A 30 -13.57 -16.14 -4.69
CA CYS A 30 -12.39 -15.46 -4.18
C CYS A 30 -11.40 -15.02 -5.29
N ALA A 31 -11.48 -15.58 -6.49
CA ALA A 31 -10.55 -15.24 -7.57
C ALA A 31 -10.65 -13.76 -7.99
N MET A 32 -11.87 -13.22 -8.08
CA MET A 32 -12.08 -11.83 -8.48
C MET A 32 -11.52 -10.83 -7.45
N PRO A 33 -11.88 -10.88 -6.16
CA PRO A 33 -11.29 -9.97 -5.19
C PRO A 33 -9.78 -10.15 -5.02
N LEU A 34 -9.23 -11.35 -5.23
CA LEU A 34 -7.77 -11.57 -5.26
C LEU A 34 -7.11 -10.86 -6.44
N ALA A 35 -7.73 -10.89 -7.63
CA ALA A 35 -7.25 -10.17 -8.79
C ALA A 35 -7.25 -8.66 -8.53
N VAL A 36 -8.34 -8.10 -7.99
CA VAL A 36 -8.44 -6.68 -7.63
C VAL A 36 -7.42 -6.32 -6.55
N LEU A 37 -7.27 -7.15 -5.51
CA LEU A 37 -6.29 -6.95 -4.45
C LEU A 37 -4.86 -6.85 -5.00
N THR A 38 -4.52 -7.72 -5.97
CA THR A 38 -3.21 -7.72 -6.64
C THR A 38 -2.92 -6.40 -7.37
N MET A 39 -3.95 -5.75 -7.92
CA MET A 39 -3.84 -4.51 -8.68
C MET A 39 -3.97 -3.25 -7.82
N THR A 40 -4.39 -3.38 -6.57
CA THR A 40 -4.69 -2.20 -5.70
C THR A 40 -3.43 -1.42 -5.34
N LYS A 41 -2.31 -2.10 -5.12
CA LYS A 41 -1.02 -1.54 -4.74
C LYS A 41 0.06 -2.62 -4.94
N ASP A 42 1.33 -2.25 -5.08
CA ASP A 42 2.43 -3.23 -5.26
C ASP A 42 2.44 -4.32 -4.19
N ILE A 43 2.21 -3.95 -2.93
CA ILE A 43 2.11 -4.91 -1.83
C ILE A 43 0.83 -5.76 -1.88
N GLY A 44 -0.16 -5.38 -2.68
CA GLY A 44 -1.41 -6.14 -2.86
C GLY A 44 -1.18 -7.55 -3.38
N PHE A 45 -0.14 -7.74 -4.21
CA PHE A 45 0.32 -9.05 -4.63
C PHE A 45 0.69 -9.96 -3.44
N ALA A 46 1.48 -9.45 -2.48
CA ALA A 46 1.85 -10.21 -1.29
C ALA A 46 0.61 -10.54 -0.43
N TYR A 47 -0.32 -9.59 -0.27
CA TYR A 47 -1.57 -9.83 0.44
C TYR A 47 -2.44 -10.89 -0.24
N ALA A 48 -2.51 -10.90 -1.57
CA ALA A 48 -3.26 -11.91 -2.32
C ALA A 48 -2.66 -13.32 -2.16
N LEU A 49 -1.32 -13.43 -2.12
CA LEU A 49 -0.63 -14.68 -1.80
C LEU A 49 -0.89 -15.14 -0.36
N ILE A 50 -0.88 -14.21 0.60
CA ILE A 50 -1.22 -14.50 2.01
C ILE A 50 -2.65 -15.04 2.12
N VAL A 51 -3.64 -14.40 1.47
CA VAL A 51 -5.03 -14.90 1.48
C VAL A 51 -5.09 -16.30 0.88
N THR A 52 -4.43 -16.53 -0.25
CA THR A 52 -4.37 -17.84 -0.90
C THR A 52 -3.77 -18.90 0.04
N PHE A 53 -2.71 -18.56 0.74
CA PHE A 53 -2.08 -19.44 1.73
C PHE A 53 -3.01 -19.72 2.92
N LEU A 54 -3.68 -18.71 3.47
CA LEU A 54 -4.64 -18.88 4.57
C LEU A 54 -5.83 -19.77 4.18
N ILE A 55 -6.34 -19.62 2.96
CA ILE A 55 -7.37 -20.52 2.40
C ILE A 55 -6.83 -21.96 2.34
N GLY A 56 -5.58 -22.13 1.90
CA GLY A 56 -4.93 -23.44 1.88
C GLY A 56 -4.80 -24.08 3.25
N LEU A 57 -4.39 -23.31 4.25
CA LEU A 57 -4.32 -23.77 5.64
C LEU A 57 -5.70 -24.20 6.18
N ASP A 58 -6.75 -23.42 5.90
CA ASP A 58 -8.10 -23.78 6.33
C ASP A 58 -8.59 -25.07 5.65
N GLN A 59 -8.27 -25.27 4.38
CA GLN A 59 -8.63 -26.52 3.67
C GLN A 59 -7.87 -27.73 4.20
N LEU A 60 -6.61 -27.55 4.59
CA LEU A 60 -5.80 -28.66 5.13
C LEU A 60 -6.18 -29.02 6.56
N PHE A 61 -6.35 -28.02 7.42
CA PHE A 61 -6.45 -28.21 8.86
C PHE A 61 -7.80 -27.82 9.46
N GLY A 62 -8.51 -26.87 8.85
CA GLY A 62 -9.80 -26.37 9.32
C GLY A 62 -10.98 -27.22 8.88
N THR A 63 -10.96 -27.73 7.66
CA THR A 63 -12.07 -28.49 7.08
C THR A 63 -11.97 -29.98 7.47
N PRO A 64 -13.07 -30.61 7.96
CA PRO A 64 -13.06 -32.03 8.26
C PRO A 64 -13.09 -32.87 6.98
N HIS A 65 -12.29 -33.93 6.95
CA HIS A 65 -12.23 -34.90 5.84
C HIS A 65 -12.28 -36.33 6.38
N PRO A 66 -13.43 -36.76 6.94
CA PRO A 66 -13.51 -37.98 7.76
C PRO A 66 -13.04 -39.25 7.02
N ASP A 67 -13.32 -39.38 5.74
CA ASP A 67 -13.05 -40.59 4.96
C ASP A 67 -11.98 -40.43 3.87
N THR A 68 -11.18 -39.34 3.93
CA THR A 68 -10.24 -39.03 2.87
C THR A 68 -8.80 -39.22 3.33
N LYS A 69 -8.00 -39.95 2.54
CA LYS A 69 -6.57 -40.13 2.81
C LYS A 69 -5.84 -38.77 2.87
N PRO A 70 -4.93 -38.56 3.83
CA PRO A 70 -4.22 -37.28 3.99
C PRO A 70 -3.51 -36.79 2.71
N ALA A 71 -2.90 -37.69 1.95
CA ALA A 71 -2.25 -37.33 0.70
C ALA A 71 -3.22 -36.76 -0.35
N ARG A 72 -4.46 -37.27 -0.41
CA ARG A 72 -5.50 -36.75 -1.30
C ARG A 72 -6.00 -35.38 -0.86
N ILE A 73 -6.14 -35.14 0.46
CA ILE A 73 -6.50 -33.85 1.01
C ILE A 73 -5.44 -32.82 0.63
N PHE A 74 -4.17 -33.16 0.87
CA PHE A 74 -3.05 -32.30 0.51
C PHE A 74 -3.02 -31.98 -0.98
N GLY A 75 -3.11 -33.00 -1.85
CA GLY A 75 -3.11 -32.82 -3.30
C GLY A 75 -4.24 -31.94 -3.81
N VAL A 76 -5.48 -32.15 -3.31
CA VAL A 76 -6.64 -31.32 -3.70
C VAL A 76 -6.50 -29.88 -3.19
N SER A 77 -6.05 -29.68 -1.96
CA SER A 77 -5.84 -28.35 -1.40
C SER A 77 -4.73 -27.61 -2.13
N LEU A 78 -3.64 -28.28 -2.43
CA LEU A 78 -2.54 -27.73 -3.21
C LEU A 78 -3.01 -27.33 -4.63
N ALA A 79 -3.73 -28.20 -5.33
CA ALA A 79 -4.26 -27.89 -6.66
C ALA A 79 -5.18 -26.67 -6.66
N LYS A 80 -6.07 -26.56 -5.67
CA LYS A 80 -6.94 -25.39 -5.53
C LYS A 80 -6.15 -24.12 -5.26
N CYS A 81 -5.19 -24.14 -4.31
CA CYS A 81 -4.34 -22.99 -4.03
C CYS A 81 -3.49 -22.59 -5.23
N SER A 82 -3.00 -23.58 -6.01
CA SER A 82 -2.27 -23.30 -7.26
C SER A 82 -3.13 -22.59 -8.30
N ILE A 83 -4.44 -22.89 -8.39
CA ILE A 83 -5.36 -22.15 -9.27
C ILE A 83 -5.49 -20.70 -8.83
N LEU A 84 -5.72 -20.43 -7.54
CA LEU A 84 -5.80 -19.05 -7.05
C LEU A 84 -4.47 -18.30 -7.21
N ALA A 85 -3.36 -18.98 -6.90
CA ALA A 85 -2.02 -18.40 -7.09
C ALA A 85 -1.74 -18.11 -8.58
N ALA A 86 -2.19 -18.99 -9.49
CA ALA A 86 -2.07 -18.75 -10.93
C ALA A 86 -2.86 -17.51 -11.38
N VAL A 87 -4.07 -17.28 -10.84
CA VAL A 87 -4.83 -16.04 -11.10
C VAL A 87 -4.06 -14.82 -10.61
N VAL A 88 -3.56 -14.85 -9.38
CA VAL A 88 -2.78 -13.75 -8.78
C VAL A 88 -1.53 -13.46 -9.63
N LEU A 89 -0.78 -14.50 -10.01
CA LEU A 89 0.42 -14.35 -10.84
C LEU A 89 0.10 -13.84 -12.25
N ALA A 90 -0.96 -14.35 -12.88
CA ALA A 90 -1.38 -13.89 -14.21
C ALA A 90 -1.74 -12.41 -14.21
N VAL A 91 -2.49 -11.96 -13.20
CA VAL A 91 -2.84 -10.54 -13.03
C VAL A 91 -1.60 -9.70 -12.77
N PHE A 92 -0.71 -10.13 -11.88
CA PHE A 92 0.55 -9.43 -11.56
C PHE A 92 1.45 -9.28 -12.80
N ILE A 93 1.67 -10.36 -13.53
CA ILE A 93 2.50 -10.34 -14.76
C ILE A 93 1.84 -9.47 -15.83
N SER A 94 0.53 -9.58 -16.02
CA SER A 94 -0.23 -8.77 -16.99
C SER A 94 -0.12 -7.29 -16.69
N TRP A 95 -0.29 -6.91 -15.42
CA TRP A 95 -0.19 -5.54 -14.95
C TRP A 95 1.22 -4.98 -15.14
N ASN A 96 2.25 -5.72 -14.74
CA ASN A 96 3.64 -5.29 -14.92
C ASN A 96 4.03 -5.14 -16.39
N ARG A 97 3.54 -6.01 -17.26
CA ARG A 97 3.76 -5.87 -18.72
C ARG A 97 3.05 -4.64 -19.27
N TYR A 98 1.82 -4.39 -18.82
CA TYR A 98 1.07 -3.20 -19.24
C TYR A 98 1.78 -1.93 -18.76
N THR A 99 2.14 -1.83 -17.50
CA THR A 99 2.84 -0.66 -16.96
C THR A 99 4.17 -0.43 -17.65
N ALA A 100 4.96 -1.47 -17.91
CA ALA A 100 6.21 -1.38 -18.65
C ALA A 100 6.02 -0.91 -20.11
N ALA A 101 4.89 -1.23 -20.73
CA ALA A 101 4.61 -0.80 -22.11
C ALA A 101 4.12 0.66 -22.18
N VAL A 102 3.40 1.13 -21.13
CA VAL A 102 2.79 2.48 -21.11
C VAL A 102 3.69 3.51 -20.42
N THR A 103 4.51 3.08 -19.47
CA THR A 103 5.45 3.94 -18.77
C THR A 103 6.85 3.71 -19.34
N PRO A 104 7.40 4.63 -20.14
CA PRO A 104 8.77 4.48 -20.62
C PRO A 104 9.77 4.44 -19.45
N THR A 105 10.73 3.65 -19.63
CA THR A 105 11.64 2.88 -18.82
C THR A 105 12.66 3.65 -17.96
N GLU A 106 12.34 4.74 -17.33
CA GLU A 106 13.31 5.32 -16.39
C GLU A 106 13.16 4.83 -14.93
N THR A 107 12.05 4.17 -14.60
CA THR A 107 11.79 3.72 -13.21
C THR A 107 11.26 2.29 -13.04
N THR A 108 11.14 1.51 -14.11
CA THR A 108 10.72 0.10 -14.02
C THR A 108 11.89 -0.87 -13.95
N GLY A 109 12.93 -0.50 -13.22
CA GLY A 109 13.88 -1.49 -12.78
C GLY A 109 13.19 -2.45 -11.83
N ALA A 110 13.33 -3.77 -12.05
CA ALA A 110 13.05 -4.78 -11.05
C ALA A 110 14.02 -4.65 -9.84
N SER A 111 14.47 -3.45 -9.58
CA SER A 111 15.39 -3.08 -8.51
C SER A 111 14.59 -2.59 -7.31
N VAL A 112 14.76 -3.27 -6.21
CA VAL A 112 14.28 -2.86 -4.91
C VAL A 112 15.31 -1.91 -4.32
N GLY A 113 14.88 -0.65 -4.09
CA GLY A 113 15.69 0.35 -3.42
C GLY A 113 16.68 1.13 -4.30
N SER A 114 17.23 2.19 -3.73
CA SER A 114 18.22 3.08 -4.30
C SER A 114 19.54 2.39 -4.75
N ALA A 115 19.76 1.14 -4.33
CA ALA A 115 20.98 0.38 -4.61
C ALA A 115 20.90 -0.53 -5.85
N GLY A 116 19.79 -0.56 -6.61
CA GLY A 116 19.65 -1.41 -7.80
C GLY A 116 19.74 -2.93 -7.54
N LEU A 117 19.49 -3.38 -6.30
CA LEU A 117 19.62 -4.78 -5.91
C LEU A 117 18.43 -5.61 -6.40
N SER A 118 18.70 -6.86 -6.81
CA SER A 118 17.63 -7.80 -7.15
C SER A 118 16.84 -8.22 -5.89
N TYR A 119 15.55 -8.55 -6.06
CA TYR A 119 14.70 -9.06 -4.96
C TYR A 119 15.34 -10.24 -4.21
N GLY A 120 16.02 -11.14 -4.94
CA GLY A 120 16.73 -12.26 -4.34
C GLY A 120 17.89 -11.84 -3.45
N ALA A 121 18.66 -10.83 -3.86
CA ALA A 121 19.77 -10.29 -3.08
C ALA A 121 19.26 -9.61 -1.80
N VAL A 122 18.20 -8.80 -1.90
CA VAL A 122 17.54 -8.13 -0.77
C VAL A 122 17.03 -9.16 0.25
N LEU A 123 16.32 -10.19 -0.22
CA LEU A 123 15.78 -11.22 0.67
C LEU A 123 16.89 -12.03 1.33
N THR A 124 17.91 -12.47 0.57
CA THR A 124 19.03 -13.24 1.10
C THR A 124 19.87 -12.41 2.08
N GLY A 125 20.15 -11.16 1.74
CA GLY A 125 20.84 -10.22 2.63
C GLY A 125 20.04 -9.95 3.89
N GLY A 126 18.75 -9.70 3.78
CA GLY A 126 17.86 -9.48 4.92
C GLY A 126 17.78 -10.69 5.86
N ILE A 127 17.71 -11.90 5.33
CA ILE A 127 17.75 -13.12 6.14
C ILE A 127 19.10 -13.23 6.89
N LYS A 128 20.24 -12.92 6.25
CA LYS A 128 21.55 -12.89 6.93
C LYS A 128 21.57 -11.88 8.07
N GLN A 129 21.03 -10.66 7.86
CA GLN A 129 20.90 -9.64 8.89
C GLN A 129 20.05 -10.13 10.08
N LEU A 130 18.90 -10.77 9.80
CA LEU A 130 18.03 -11.36 10.83
C LEU A 130 18.74 -12.47 11.64
N LEU A 131 19.54 -13.30 10.98
CA LEU A 131 20.31 -14.37 11.63
C LEU A 131 21.57 -13.85 12.35
N GLY A 132 21.85 -12.55 12.28
CA GLY A 132 23.04 -11.96 12.90
C GLY A 132 24.35 -12.17 12.14
N ILE A 133 24.28 -12.65 10.90
CA ILE A 133 25.45 -12.89 10.05
C ILE A 133 25.87 -11.56 9.39
N GLY A 134 26.93 -10.93 9.91
CA GLY A 134 27.38 -9.61 9.43
C GLY A 134 26.36 -8.51 9.69
N ARG A 135 25.67 -8.55 10.84
CA ARG A 135 24.61 -7.58 11.16
C ARG A 135 25.17 -6.16 11.20
N GLU A 136 24.59 -5.29 10.41
CA GLU A 136 24.92 -3.88 10.39
C GLU A 136 24.23 -3.14 11.55
N GLU A 137 24.86 -2.10 12.07
CA GLU A 137 24.32 -1.28 13.16
C GLU A 137 22.98 -0.65 12.79
N ARG A 138 22.87 -0.14 11.55
CA ARG A 138 21.63 0.40 10.98
C ARG A 138 20.47 -0.60 11.04
N PHE A 139 20.71 -1.86 10.71
CA PHE A 139 19.68 -2.89 10.79
C PHE A 139 19.20 -3.12 12.23
N ALA A 140 20.13 -3.11 13.20
CA ALA A 140 19.80 -3.22 14.61
C ALA A 140 18.97 -2.02 15.11
N GLN A 141 19.30 -0.80 14.69
CA GLN A 141 18.55 0.42 15.01
C GLN A 141 17.12 0.36 14.45
N ILE A 142 16.95 -0.01 13.17
CA ILE A 142 15.62 -0.16 12.56
C ILE A 142 14.81 -1.24 13.29
N MET A 143 15.44 -2.37 13.63
CA MET A 143 14.78 -3.43 14.39
C MET A 143 14.31 -2.96 15.77
N GLN A 144 15.11 -2.15 16.46
CA GLN A 144 14.73 -1.54 17.73
C GLN A 144 13.58 -0.55 17.57
N SER A 145 13.65 0.33 16.56
CA SER A 145 12.59 1.28 16.23
C SER A 145 11.29 0.57 15.90
N MET A 146 11.32 -0.51 15.12
CA MET A 146 10.14 -1.33 14.84
C MET A 146 9.58 -2.00 16.09
N GLY A 147 10.44 -2.52 16.98
CA GLY A 147 10.01 -3.07 18.26
C GLY A 147 9.27 -2.03 19.13
N GLN A 148 9.79 -0.81 19.21
CA GLN A 148 9.14 0.30 19.91
C GLN A 148 7.83 0.71 19.22
N ALA A 149 7.84 0.81 17.89
CA ALA A 149 6.64 1.15 17.12
C ALA A 149 5.54 0.09 17.28
N PHE A 150 5.90 -1.19 17.37
CA PHE A 150 4.94 -2.27 17.63
C PHE A 150 4.20 -2.09 18.97
N LEU A 151 4.89 -1.60 19.98
CA LEU A 151 4.35 -1.41 21.33
C LEU A 151 3.59 -0.07 21.47
N TYR A 152 4.09 1.01 20.86
CA TYR A 152 3.66 2.36 21.22
C TYR A 152 3.15 3.19 20.04
N ARG A 153 3.60 2.95 18.80
CA ARG A 153 3.21 3.78 17.65
C ARG A 153 1.83 3.40 17.16
N ARG A 154 0.93 4.36 17.14
CA ARG A 154 -0.44 4.14 16.71
C ARG A 154 -0.52 3.87 15.21
N VAL A 155 -1.14 2.75 14.81
CA VAL A 155 -1.30 2.35 13.39
C VAL A 155 -2.76 2.27 12.94
N CYS A 156 -3.69 2.12 13.86
CA CYS A 156 -5.11 1.98 13.53
C CYS A 156 -5.99 2.65 14.60
N LEU A 157 -7.30 2.57 14.40
CA LEU A 157 -8.27 3.18 15.31
C LEU A 157 -8.12 2.67 16.75
N VAL A 158 -7.79 1.40 16.92
CA VAL A 158 -7.62 0.76 18.23
C VAL A 158 -6.36 1.18 18.94
N GLY A 159 -5.30 1.56 18.20
CA GLY A 159 -4.03 2.00 18.78
C GLY A 159 -2.80 1.42 18.10
N ALA A 160 -1.81 1.05 18.91
CA ALA A 160 -0.57 0.42 18.44
C ALA A 160 -0.83 -1.03 17.96
N PRO A 161 0.12 -1.63 17.16
CA PRO A 161 -0.02 -3.00 16.68
C PRO A 161 -0.30 -4.03 17.79
N ILE A 162 0.34 -3.91 18.94
CA ILE A 162 0.12 -4.81 20.09
C ILE A 162 -1.35 -4.77 20.55
N MET A 163 -1.96 -3.59 20.58
CA MET A 163 -3.37 -3.44 20.96
C MET A 163 -4.30 -4.06 19.90
N ALA A 164 -4.01 -3.85 18.63
CA ALA A 164 -4.75 -4.45 17.54
C ALA A 164 -4.67 -6.00 17.58
N VAL A 165 -3.47 -6.55 17.75
CA VAL A 165 -3.26 -8.01 17.91
C VAL A 165 -4.00 -8.55 19.12
N SER A 166 -4.00 -7.82 20.25
CA SER A 166 -4.75 -8.21 21.44
C SER A 166 -6.27 -8.23 21.19
N CYS A 167 -6.81 -7.24 20.49
CA CYS A 167 -8.21 -7.21 20.08
C CYS A 167 -8.55 -8.38 19.14
N ILE A 168 -7.68 -8.68 18.19
CA ILE A 168 -7.84 -9.83 17.28
C ILE A 168 -7.85 -11.14 18.07
N LEU A 169 -6.90 -11.31 19.00
CA LEU A 169 -6.87 -12.48 19.89
C LEU A 169 -8.18 -12.64 20.68
N LEU A 170 -8.72 -11.55 21.24
CA LEU A 170 -10.00 -11.57 21.95
C LEU A 170 -11.16 -11.96 21.02
N LEU A 171 -11.21 -11.44 19.80
CA LEU A 171 -12.25 -11.79 18.81
C LEU A 171 -12.20 -13.29 18.47
N PHE A 172 -11.01 -13.83 18.18
CA PHE A 172 -10.86 -15.25 17.87
C PHE A 172 -11.09 -16.15 19.08
N THR A 173 -10.73 -15.72 20.29
CA THR A 173 -11.04 -16.43 21.53
C THR A 173 -12.56 -16.48 21.75
N ALA A 174 -13.26 -15.37 21.60
CA ALA A 174 -14.73 -15.31 21.70
C ALA A 174 -15.39 -16.21 20.62
N ALA A 175 -14.86 -16.18 19.39
CA ALA A 175 -15.32 -17.05 18.31
C ALA A 175 -15.09 -18.52 18.63
N PHE A 176 -13.94 -18.89 19.18
CA PHE A 176 -13.64 -20.27 19.60
C PHE A 176 -14.58 -20.78 20.68
N VAL A 177 -14.88 -19.95 21.67
CA VAL A 177 -15.83 -20.29 22.75
C VAL A 177 -17.26 -20.41 22.21
N ALA A 178 -17.69 -19.51 21.33
CA ALA A 178 -19.04 -19.53 20.76
C ALA A 178 -19.23 -20.65 19.72
N ALA A 179 -18.18 -21.08 19.05
CA ALA A 179 -18.25 -22.07 18.00
C ALA A 179 -18.63 -23.47 18.53
N PRO A 180 -19.48 -24.23 17.81
CA PRO A 180 -19.70 -25.64 18.10
C PRO A 180 -18.38 -26.43 17.99
N ALA A 181 -18.28 -27.52 18.78
CA ALA A 181 -17.10 -28.37 18.77
C ALA A 181 -16.84 -28.96 17.34
N GLY A 182 -15.59 -29.24 17.06
CA GLY A 182 -15.19 -29.85 15.79
C GLY A 182 -14.66 -28.83 14.74
N ALA A 183 -15.22 -28.83 13.54
CA ALA A 183 -14.72 -28.06 12.41
C ALA A 183 -14.69 -26.55 12.65
N ALA A 184 -15.73 -25.98 13.24
CA ALA A 184 -15.81 -24.55 13.46
C ALA A 184 -14.68 -24.05 14.39
N ARG A 185 -14.41 -24.76 15.50
CA ARG A 185 -13.28 -24.43 16.39
C ARG A 185 -11.92 -24.58 15.70
N ARG A 186 -11.74 -25.64 14.90
CA ARG A 186 -10.49 -25.82 14.16
C ARG A 186 -10.24 -24.68 13.17
N ARG A 187 -11.25 -24.26 12.41
CA ARG A 187 -11.18 -23.10 11.52
C ARG A 187 -10.83 -21.81 12.24
N THR A 188 -11.42 -21.60 13.41
CA THR A 188 -11.09 -20.43 14.25
C THR A 188 -9.61 -20.43 14.64
N VAL A 189 -9.08 -21.57 15.10
CA VAL A 189 -7.66 -21.70 15.46
C VAL A 189 -6.76 -21.51 14.25
N VAL A 190 -7.07 -22.17 13.13
CA VAL A 190 -6.29 -22.04 11.89
C VAL A 190 -6.26 -20.60 11.38
N GLY A 191 -7.40 -19.90 11.41
CA GLY A 191 -7.49 -18.50 11.00
C GLY A 191 -6.68 -17.55 11.89
N PHE A 192 -6.65 -17.80 13.20
CA PHE A 192 -5.83 -17.02 14.13
C PHE A 192 -4.34 -17.33 13.97
N VAL A 193 -3.95 -18.61 14.06
CA VAL A 193 -2.53 -19.01 14.03
C VAL A 193 -1.91 -18.71 12.66
N GLY A 194 -2.62 -19.02 11.59
CA GLY A 194 -2.19 -18.69 10.23
C GLY A 194 -2.06 -17.17 10.01
N GLY A 195 -3.03 -16.40 10.49
CA GLY A 195 -2.98 -14.94 10.44
C GLY A 195 -1.82 -14.37 11.24
N ALA A 196 -1.55 -14.89 12.45
CA ALA A 196 -0.43 -14.46 13.28
C ALA A 196 0.93 -14.78 12.62
N PHE A 197 1.06 -15.97 12.04
CA PHE A 197 2.24 -16.37 11.29
C PHE A 197 2.50 -15.46 10.08
N CYS A 198 1.47 -15.20 9.28
CA CYS A 198 1.58 -14.31 8.12
C CYS A 198 1.87 -12.87 8.53
N PHE A 199 1.29 -12.40 9.63
CA PHE A 199 1.60 -11.08 10.18
C PHE A 199 3.07 -10.97 10.59
N ALA A 200 3.58 -11.96 11.31
CA ALA A 200 5.00 -11.98 11.70
C ALA A 200 5.92 -12.00 10.47
N ALA A 201 5.61 -12.82 9.46
CA ALA A 201 6.37 -12.87 8.22
C ALA A 201 6.35 -11.52 7.47
N LEU A 202 5.18 -10.88 7.37
CA LEU A 202 5.02 -9.57 6.75
C LEU A 202 5.77 -8.49 7.55
N TYR A 203 5.73 -8.55 8.87
CA TYR A 203 6.43 -7.61 9.73
C TYR A 203 7.96 -7.70 9.58
N LEU A 204 8.49 -8.93 9.53
CA LEU A 204 9.90 -9.16 9.24
C LEU A 204 10.29 -8.74 7.83
N PHE A 205 9.41 -8.95 6.84
CA PHE A 205 9.63 -8.47 5.49
C PHE A 205 9.73 -6.94 5.44
N HIS A 206 8.87 -6.21 6.17
CA HIS A 206 8.96 -4.75 6.24
C HIS A 206 10.24 -4.27 6.92
N LEU A 207 10.75 -5.00 7.93
CA LEU A 207 12.06 -4.70 8.51
C LEU A 207 13.17 -4.74 7.45
N ILE A 208 13.14 -5.76 6.58
CA ILE A 208 14.08 -5.87 5.46
C ILE A 208 13.88 -4.72 4.46
N LEU A 209 12.64 -4.38 4.14
CA LEU A 209 12.33 -3.25 3.25
C LEU A 209 12.83 -1.91 3.80
N TYR A 210 12.64 -1.63 5.08
CA TYR A 210 13.15 -0.40 5.71
C TYR A 210 14.66 -0.30 5.64
N PHE A 211 15.35 -1.42 5.68
CA PHE A 211 16.80 -1.45 5.59
C PHE A 211 17.32 -1.20 4.16
N TYR A 212 16.66 -1.78 3.14
CA TYR A 212 17.17 -1.73 1.76
C TYR A 212 16.53 -0.64 0.88
N ASN A 213 15.25 -0.29 1.14
CA ASN A 213 14.49 0.58 0.23
C ASN A 213 14.37 2.04 0.68
N PHE A 214 14.72 2.33 1.90
CA PHE A 214 14.60 3.66 2.47
C PHE A 214 15.97 4.27 2.71
N SER A 215 16.08 5.59 2.66
CA SER A 215 17.27 6.29 3.13
C SER A 215 17.55 5.99 4.61
N GLU A 216 18.73 6.30 5.09
CA GLU A 216 19.10 6.02 6.49
C GLU A 216 18.15 6.74 7.47
N ALA A 217 17.85 8.01 7.22
CA ALA A 217 16.95 8.80 8.04
C ALA A 217 15.51 8.28 7.99
N GLU A 218 14.99 7.97 6.80
CA GLU A 218 13.62 7.47 6.61
C GLU A 218 13.42 6.06 7.20
N GLY A 219 14.41 5.18 6.99
CA GLY A 219 14.38 3.81 7.53
C GLY A 219 14.38 3.81 9.06
N SER A 220 15.24 4.62 9.67
CA SER A 220 15.34 4.74 11.14
C SER A 220 14.09 5.40 11.76
N ALA A 221 13.48 6.38 11.06
CA ALA A 221 12.23 7.03 11.46
C ALA A 221 10.99 6.17 11.18
N LEU A 222 11.12 5.06 10.47
CA LEU A 222 10.02 4.21 9.98
C LEU A 222 8.97 5.03 9.22
N LYS A 223 9.40 5.70 8.14
CA LYS A 223 8.52 6.50 7.29
C LYS A 223 7.32 5.68 6.83
N ASP A 224 6.12 6.25 6.93
CA ASP A 224 4.86 5.61 6.51
C ASP A 224 4.53 4.25 7.21
N TYR A 225 5.11 3.98 8.37
CA TYR A 225 4.93 2.71 9.11
C TYR A 225 3.45 2.33 9.25
N GLU A 226 2.59 3.30 9.55
CA GLU A 226 1.15 3.09 9.71
C GLU A 226 0.52 2.54 8.43
N ARG A 227 0.93 3.07 7.28
CA ARG A 227 0.41 2.70 5.96
C ARG A 227 0.79 1.28 5.55
N TYR A 228 1.90 0.77 6.08
CA TYR A 228 2.35 -0.59 5.77
C TYR A 228 1.75 -1.64 6.70
N ILE A 229 1.53 -1.28 7.97
CA ILE A 229 1.13 -2.25 9.00
C ILE A 229 -0.40 -2.26 9.21
N ALA A 230 -1.06 -1.09 9.14
CA ALA A 230 -2.50 -0.98 9.39
C ALA A 230 -3.38 -1.85 8.49
N PRO A 231 -3.15 -1.95 7.16
CA PRO A 231 -4.05 -2.72 6.29
C PRO A 231 -4.15 -4.18 6.69
N TYR A 232 -3.04 -4.81 7.08
CA TYR A 232 -3.05 -6.19 7.53
C TYR A 232 -3.89 -6.36 8.80
N LEU A 233 -3.60 -5.55 9.82
CA LEU A 233 -4.29 -5.64 11.11
C LEU A 233 -5.78 -5.35 10.98
N GLN A 234 -6.17 -4.35 10.19
CA GLN A 234 -7.58 -4.01 9.94
C GLN A 234 -8.31 -5.13 9.19
N GLY A 235 -7.71 -5.68 8.14
CA GLY A 235 -8.30 -6.79 7.39
C GLY A 235 -8.38 -8.08 8.22
N TRP A 236 -7.36 -8.38 9.03
CA TRP A 236 -7.40 -9.54 9.93
C TRP A 236 -8.43 -9.36 11.06
N MET A 237 -8.58 -8.14 11.57
CA MET A 237 -9.64 -7.81 12.53
C MET A 237 -11.05 -7.97 11.91
N LEU A 238 -11.26 -7.50 10.68
CA LEU A 238 -12.49 -7.70 9.91
C LEU A 238 -12.81 -9.19 9.76
N TYR A 239 -11.81 -9.99 9.41
CA TYR A 239 -11.95 -11.45 9.36
C TYR A 239 -12.31 -12.05 10.72
N GLY A 240 -11.68 -11.59 11.81
CA GLY A 240 -12.02 -12.00 13.19
C GLY A 240 -13.48 -11.72 13.56
N PHE A 241 -14.00 -10.54 13.21
CA PHE A 241 -15.44 -10.21 13.39
C PHE A 241 -16.34 -11.16 12.59
N CYS A 242 -15.96 -11.45 11.36
CA CYS A 242 -16.72 -12.37 10.50
C CYS A 242 -16.76 -13.79 11.11
N VAL A 243 -15.60 -14.30 11.54
CA VAL A 243 -15.50 -15.63 12.19
C VAL A 243 -16.34 -15.69 13.47
N LEU A 244 -16.30 -14.64 14.31
CA LEU A 244 -17.15 -14.53 15.50
C LEU A 244 -18.64 -14.53 15.13
N GLY A 245 -19.03 -13.75 14.12
CA GLY A 245 -20.42 -13.72 13.63
C GLY A 245 -20.92 -15.10 13.19
N PHE A 246 -20.11 -15.85 12.43
CA PHE A 246 -20.44 -17.22 12.05
C PHE A 246 -20.50 -18.20 13.22
N ALA A 247 -19.56 -18.09 14.16
CA ALA A 247 -19.55 -18.92 15.35
C ALA A 247 -20.84 -18.72 16.20
N VAL A 248 -21.25 -17.46 16.34
CA VAL A 248 -22.50 -17.09 17.04
C VAL A 248 -23.74 -17.60 16.30
N GLY A 249 -23.73 -17.56 14.96
CA GLY A 249 -24.84 -18.06 14.14
C GLY A 249 -25.00 -19.59 14.20
N GLN A 250 -23.91 -20.32 14.39
CA GLN A 250 -23.89 -21.79 14.46
C GLN A 250 -23.96 -22.34 15.91
N GLY A 251 -23.67 -21.51 16.89
CA GLY A 251 -23.66 -21.87 18.30
C GLY A 251 -25.07 -22.08 18.89
N SER A 252 -25.13 -22.63 20.09
CA SER A 252 -26.37 -22.81 20.85
C SER A 252 -26.15 -22.56 22.34
N GLY A 253 -27.23 -22.32 23.08
CA GLY A 253 -27.22 -22.23 24.54
C GLY A 253 -26.38 -21.05 25.10
N ALA A 254 -25.67 -21.29 26.19
CA ALA A 254 -24.89 -20.28 26.90
C ALA A 254 -23.71 -19.72 26.07
N ALA A 255 -23.04 -20.57 25.31
CA ALA A 255 -21.92 -20.18 24.43
C ALA A 255 -22.35 -19.17 23.34
N GLN A 256 -23.51 -19.38 22.74
CA GLN A 256 -24.11 -18.45 21.79
C GLN A 256 -24.44 -17.09 22.42
N ARG A 257 -25.03 -17.11 23.66
CA ARG A 257 -25.33 -15.87 24.38
C ARG A 257 -24.07 -15.07 24.69
N LEU A 258 -23.00 -15.75 25.14
CA LEU A 258 -21.72 -15.12 25.43
C LEU A 258 -21.10 -14.54 24.12
N GLY A 259 -21.13 -15.28 23.02
CA GLY A 259 -20.66 -14.81 21.72
C GLY A 259 -21.44 -13.59 21.20
N ARG A 260 -22.78 -13.55 21.39
CA ARG A 260 -23.59 -12.37 21.04
C ARG A 260 -23.23 -11.16 21.90
N ALA A 261 -23.02 -11.36 23.19
CA ALA A 261 -22.56 -10.29 24.08
C ALA A 261 -21.17 -9.77 23.67
N ALA A 262 -20.23 -10.66 23.35
CA ALA A 262 -18.90 -10.27 22.86
C ALA A 262 -18.97 -9.49 21.54
N LEU A 263 -19.79 -9.92 20.59
CA LEU A 263 -20.02 -9.22 19.33
C LEU A 263 -20.65 -7.84 19.54
N GLY A 264 -21.65 -7.76 20.42
CA GLY A 264 -22.29 -6.50 20.80
C GLY A 264 -21.32 -5.52 21.48
N LEU A 265 -20.51 -6.00 22.43
CA LEU A 265 -19.47 -5.20 23.09
C LEU A 265 -18.42 -4.72 22.09
N ALA A 266 -17.96 -5.57 21.20
CA ALA A 266 -16.99 -5.20 20.18
C ALA A 266 -17.55 -4.14 19.22
N ALA A 267 -18.80 -4.29 18.76
CA ALA A 267 -19.49 -3.29 17.96
C ALA A 267 -19.65 -1.96 18.71
N ALA A 268 -20.11 -2.01 19.98
CA ALA A 268 -20.24 -0.83 20.81
C ALA A 268 -18.89 -0.14 21.08
N ALA A 269 -17.81 -0.90 21.28
CA ALA A 269 -16.46 -0.35 21.42
C ALA A 269 -16.00 0.38 20.15
N VAL A 270 -16.22 -0.21 18.97
CA VAL A 270 -15.90 0.43 17.68
C VAL A 270 -16.69 1.73 17.53
N LEU A 271 -18.01 1.70 17.72
CA LEU A 271 -18.87 2.89 17.65
C LEU A 271 -18.46 3.94 18.68
N GLY A 272 -18.15 3.53 19.92
CA GLY A 272 -17.71 4.41 21.00
C GLY A 272 -16.37 5.09 20.67
N ILE A 273 -15.42 4.36 20.08
CA ILE A 273 -14.13 4.93 19.65
C ILE A 273 -14.36 5.93 18.50
N PHE A 274 -15.24 5.62 17.53
CA PHE A 274 -15.60 6.56 16.49
C PHE A 274 -16.24 7.83 17.05
N ALA A 275 -17.19 7.69 17.96
CA ALA A 275 -17.87 8.82 18.60
C ALA A 275 -16.89 9.67 19.43
N TRP A 276 -16.05 9.03 20.24
CA TRP A 276 -15.09 9.72 21.11
C TRP A 276 -14.00 10.45 20.30
N ARG A 277 -13.55 9.87 19.23
CA ARG A 277 -12.50 10.49 18.40
C ARG A 277 -13.02 11.56 17.45
N GLY A 278 -14.33 11.78 17.46
CA GLY A 278 -14.94 12.82 16.63
C GLY A 278 -14.50 12.65 15.17
N VAL A 279 -14.61 11.42 14.61
CA VAL A 279 -14.46 11.28 13.17
C VAL A 279 -15.61 12.10 12.58
N PRO A 280 -15.39 13.36 12.19
CA PRO A 280 -16.49 14.19 11.76
C PRO A 280 -16.93 13.60 10.43
N ALA A 281 -18.18 13.13 10.38
CA ALA A 281 -18.82 12.86 9.09
C ALA A 281 -18.65 14.06 8.15
N ALA A 282 -18.68 15.29 8.71
CA ALA A 282 -18.36 16.53 8.03
C ALA A 282 -16.92 16.58 7.44
N GLY A 283 -15.90 16.09 8.14
CA GLY A 283 -14.51 16.10 7.60
C GLY A 283 -14.33 15.18 6.40
N PHE A 284 -15.08 14.09 6.31
CA PHE A 284 -15.08 13.23 5.11
C PHE A 284 -15.62 13.97 3.89
N TRP A 285 -16.69 14.74 4.04
CA TRP A 285 -17.32 15.48 2.93
C TRP A 285 -16.55 16.75 2.59
N THR A 286 -16.06 17.50 3.57
CA THR A 286 -15.30 18.74 3.34
C THR A 286 -13.96 18.49 2.64
N ASN A 287 -13.25 17.42 3.00
CA ASN A 287 -12.03 17.04 2.31
C ASN A 287 -12.30 16.58 0.87
N ALA A 288 -13.41 15.87 0.64
CA ALA A 288 -13.81 15.46 -0.71
C ALA A 288 -14.12 16.67 -1.58
N ASP A 289 -14.83 17.68 -1.08
CA ASP A 289 -15.14 18.91 -1.83
C ASP A 289 -13.88 19.69 -2.19
N THR A 290 -12.92 19.83 -1.26
CA THR A 290 -11.67 20.54 -1.54
C THR A 290 -10.84 19.82 -2.60
N LEU A 291 -10.68 18.52 -2.49
CA LEU A 291 -9.96 17.70 -3.48
C LEU A 291 -10.68 17.69 -4.83
N TYR A 292 -12.01 17.62 -4.82
CA TYR A 292 -12.81 17.68 -6.04
C TYR A 292 -12.68 19.02 -6.74
N THR A 293 -12.70 20.12 -5.99
CA THR A 293 -12.55 21.48 -6.54
C THR A 293 -11.17 21.66 -7.18
N LEU A 294 -10.10 21.22 -6.49
CA LEU A 294 -8.74 21.28 -7.02
C LEU A 294 -8.59 20.43 -8.30
N ARG A 295 -9.08 19.20 -8.28
CA ARG A 295 -9.02 18.33 -9.45
C ARG A 295 -9.83 18.88 -10.62
N ARG A 296 -10.99 19.47 -10.36
CA ARG A 296 -11.84 20.10 -11.39
C ARG A 296 -11.15 21.30 -12.04
N ASP A 297 -10.45 22.12 -11.25
CA ASP A 297 -9.66 23.24 -11.77
C ASP A 297 -8.56 22.74 -12.74
N VAL A 298 -7.78 21.77 -12.30
CA VAL A 298 -6.73 21.17 -13.14
C VAL A 298 -7.32 20.50 -14.38
N LYS A 299 -8.42 19.76 -14.23
CA LYS A 299 -9.11 19.11 -15.34
C LYS A 299 -9.58 20.09 -16.38
N ASN A 300 -10.25 21.18 -15.98
CA ASN A 300 -10.73 22.21 -16.90
C ASN A 300 -9.58 22.85 -17.70
N ARG A 301 -8.43 23.08 -17.04
CA ARG A 301 -7.22 23.58 -17.71
C ARG A 301 -6.63 22.55 -18.67
N ALA A 302 -6.54 21.31 -18.24
CA ALA A 302 -6.04 20.22 -19.08
C ALA A 302 -6.93 19.97 -20.30
N GLU A 303 -8.25 20.04 -20.16
CA GLU A 303 -9.20 19.95 -21.28
C GLU A 303 -8.96 21.05 -22.33
N ALA A 304 -8.72 22.29 -21.90
CA ALA A 304 -8.37 23.37 -22.82
C ALA A 304 -7.03 23.09 -23.54
N MET A 305 -6.05 22.55 -22.84
CA MET A 305 -4.73 22.20 -23.44
C MET A 305 -4.81 21.02 -24.37
N ASN A 306 -5.60 20.01 -24.05
CA ASN A 306 -5.81 18.83 -24.90
C ASN A 306 -6.48 19.18 -26.26
N THR A 307 -6.91 20.42 -26.47
CA THR A 307 -7.31 20.90 -27.80
C THR A 307 -6.13 21.21 -28.71
N VAL A 308 -4.94 21.37 -28.14
CA VAL A 308 -3.69 21.72 -28.85
C VAL A 308 -2.67 20.59 -28.77
N LEU A 309 -2.69 19.81 -27.67
CA LEU A 309 -1.73 18.74 -27.39
C LEU A 309 -2.23 17.40 -27.93
N ASP A 310 -1.33 16.66 -28.59
CA ASP A 310 -1.58 15.32 -29.09
C ASP A 310 -0.84 14.26 -28.25
N TRP A 311 -1.17 12.98 -28.42
CA TRP A 311 -0.58 11.86 -27.70
C TRP A 311 0.97 11.77 -27.79
N PRO A 312 1.63 12.03 -28.90
CA PRO A 312 3.08 11.96 -28.97
C PRO A 312 3.79 13.13 -28.28
N ASP A 313 3.08 14.24 -28.02
CA ASP A 313 3.69 15.45 -27.46
C ASP A 313 4.23 15.21 -26.05
N ARG A 314 5.27 15.95 -25.70
CA ARG A 314 6.00 15.87 -24.44
C ARG A 314 5.96 17.22 -23.73
N VAL A 315 5.40 17.23 -22.54
CA VAL A 315 5.07 18.46 -21.79
C VAL A 315 5.84 18.49 -20.46
N LEU A 316 6.56 19.57 -20.21
CA LEU A 316 7.10 19.91 -18.91
C LEU A 316 6.04 20.69 -18.12
N VAL A 317 5.71 20.26 -16.93
CA VAL A 317 4.75 20.95 -16.06
C VAL A 317 5.49 21.72 -14.96
N ILE A 318 5.28 23.03 -14.89
CA ILE A 318 5.76 23.91 -13.83
C ILE A 318 4.57 24.40 -13.00
N SER A 319 4.59 24.16 -11.70
CA SER A 319 3.54 24.57 -10.77
C SER A 319 4.16 24.98 -9.44
N GLN A 320 4.56 26.24 -9.33
CA GLN A 320 5.28 26.78 -8.17
C GLN A 320 4.48 26.65 -6.88
N GLY A 321 5.12 26.15 -5.82
CA GLY A 321 4.47 25.91 -4.53
C GLY A 321 3.47 24.74 -4.50
N ASP A 322 3.52 23.85 -5.51
CA ASP A 322 2.74 22.61 -5.49
C ASP A 322 3.42 21.54 -4.62
N ASP A 323 2.60 20.77 -3.91
CA ASP A 323 3.00 19.58 -3.15
C ASP A 323 2.95 18.29 -3.97
N ALA A 324 3.16 18.37 -5.26
CA ALA A 324 2.98 17.34 -6.26
C ALA A 324 1.51 17.01 -6.62
N THR A 325 0.51 17.52 -5.91
CA THR A 325 -0.90 17.15 -6.10
C THR A 325 -1.41 17.59 -7.47
N ARG A 326 -1.14 18.84 -7.87
CA ARG A 326 -1.54 19.39 -9.17
C ARG A 326 -0.79 18.70 -10.31
N TRP A 327 0.51 18.49 -10.14
CA TRP A 327 1.33 17.75 -11.10
C TRP A 327 0.77 16.34 -11.37
N TYR A 328 0.40 15.59 -10.33
CA TYR A 328 -0.26 14.29 -10.50
C TYR A 328 -1.56 14.40 -11.27
N TYR A 329 -2.38 15.42 -11.00
CA TYR A 329 -3.61 15.60 -11.75
C TYR A 329 -3.34 15.93 -13.23
N TYR A 330 -2.37 16.80 -13.55
CA TYR A 330 -1.98 17.04 -14.93
C TYR A 330 -1.49 15.78 -15.64
N LYS A 331 -0.70 14.97 -14.96
CA LYS A 331 -0.22 13.69 -15.51
C LYS A 331 -1.38 12.74 -15.89
N TYR A 332 -2.53 12.81 -15.21
CA TYR A 332 -3.70 11.98 -15.50
C TYR A 332 -4.66 12.63 -16.50
N GLU A 333 -4.77 13.94 -16.52
CA GLU A 333 -5.78 14.65 -17.32
C GLU A 333 -5.25 15.14 -18.68
N LEU A 334 -3.92 15.27 -18.86
CA LEU A 334 -3.31 15.62 -20.14
C LEU A 334 -3.23 14.41 -21.07
N THR A 335 -3.53 14.63 -22.36
CA THR A 335 -3.32 13.63 -23.42
C THR A 335 -1.83 13.43 -23.70
N ALA A 336 -1.06 14.52 -23.67
CA ALA A 336 0.38 14.53 -23.85
C ALA A 336 1.14 13.89 -22.67
N LYS A 337 2.37 13.46 -22.91
CA LYS A 337 3.23 12.87 -21.90
C LYS A 337 3.90 13.94 -21.04
N VAL A 338 3.63 13.94 -19.72
CA VAL A 338 4.39 14.77 -18.77
C VAL A 338 5.77 14.17 -18.57
N VAL A 339 6.83 14.94 -18.86
CA VAL A 339 8.22 14.45 -18.92
C VAL A 339 9.05 14.69 -17.67
N ASN A 340 8.69 15.68 -16.82
CA ASN A 340 9.39 15.92 -15.56
C ASN A 340 8.88 15.01 -14.45
N GLY A 341 9.70 14.84 -13.40
CA GLY A 341 9.33 14.12 -12.18
C GLY A 341 8.20 14.79 -11.42
N TYR A 342 7.66 14.11 -10.43
CA TYR A 342 6.62 14.68 -9.59
C TYR A 342 7.16 15.89 -8.80
N GLY A 343 6.28 16.84 -8.63
CA GLY A 343 6.65 18.10 -7.99
C GLY A 343 7.12 19.16 -8.94
N GLY A 344 7.58 18.90 -10.14
CA GLY A 344 7.96 19.81 -11.24
C GLY A 344 8.01 21.33 -10.99
N THR A 345 8.10 21.75 -9.74
CA THR A 345 7.94 23.12 -9.25
C THR A 345 9.27 23.82 -9.04
N TRP A 346 10.37 23.10 -9.13
CA TRP A 346 11.69 23.64 -8.80
C TRP A 346 12.25 24.63 -9.84
N TRP A 347 11.75 24.56 -11.08
CA TRP A 347 12.13 25.55 -12.09
C TRP A 347 11.60 26.94 -11.72
N GLY A 348 12.49 27.89 -11.61
CA GLY A 348 12.16 29.25 -11.23
C GLY A 348 11.78 29.46 -9.75
N ASN A 349 11.81 28.42 -8.94
CA ASN A 349 11.56 28.54 -7.51
C ASN A 349 12.87 28.79 -6.76
N ASP A 350 12.95 29.84 -5.95
CA ASP A 350 14.12 30.17 -5.15
C ASP A 350 14.12 29.54 -3.74
N ASP A 351 13.06 28.82 -3.38
CA ASP A 351 12.95 28.09 -2.13
C ASP A 351 13.36 26.62 -2.29
N TYR A 352 14.52 26.29 -1.76
CA TYR A 352 15.05 24.92 -1.78
C TYR A 352 14.12 23.92 -1.08
N SER A 353 13.47 24.30 0.00
CA SER A 353 12.65 23.40 0.83
C SER A 353 11.36 22.95 0.14
N SER A 354 10.88 23.69 -0.84
CA SER A 354 9.63 23.40 -1.55
C SER A 354 9.78 22.46 -2.75
N ARG A 355 10.99 21.96 -3.02
CA ARG A 355 11.24 21.08 -4.18
C ARG A 355 10.90 19.64 -3.90
N TRP A 356 10.23 19.04 -4.87
CA TRP A 356 9.73 17.67 -4.81
C TRP A 356 10.12 16.83 -6.03
N ASP A 357 10.88 17.42 -6.95
CA ASP A 357 11.34 16.70 -8.13
C ASP A 357 12.43 15.70 -7.76
N SER A 358 12.17 14.40 -8.01
CA SER A 358 13.07 13.32 -7.63
C SER A 358 14.37 13.33 -8.44
N ASP A 359 14.31 13.73 -9.71
CA ASP A 359 15.51 13.74 -10.57
C ASP A 359 16.46 14.82 -10.09
N PHE A 360 15.93 15.98 -9.72
CA PHE A 360 16.72 17.05 -9.17
C PHE A 360 17.26 16.69 -7.78
N MET A 361 16.47 16.10 -6.90
CA MET A 361 16.94 15.67 -5.57
C MET A 361 18.04 14.62 -5.69
N ASN A 362 17.94 13.67 -6.62
CA ASN A 362 19.00 12.72 -6.90
C ASN A 362 20.28 13.40 -7.39
N LEU A 363 20.16 14.44 -8.22
CA LEU A 363 21.31 15.21 -8.69
C LEU A 363 21.96 15.98 -7.52
N VAL A 364 21.18 16.63 -6.66
CA VAL A 364 21.68 17.32 -5.46
C VAL A 364 22.41 16.35 -4.54
N GLU A 365 21.84 15.18 -4.28
CA GLU A 365 22.45 14.15 -3.43
C GLU A 365 23.74 13.58 -4.05
N SER A 366 23.72 13.28 -5.35
CA SER A 366 24.88 12.70 -6.03
C SER A 366 26.07 13.65 -6.16
N GLU A 367 25.80 14.96 -6.32
CA GLU A 367 26.79 16.01 -6.50
C GLU A 367 27.12 16.77 -5.21
N ASN A 368 26.48 16.41 -4.07
CA ASN A 368 26.62 17.12 -2.79
C ASN A 368 26.27 18.62 -2.86
N TRP A 369 25.27 18.98 -3.62
CA TRP A 369 24.90 20.36 -3.83
C TRP A 369 24.28 21.02 -2.61
N THR A 370 24.57 22.30 -2.41
CA THR A 370 23.99 23.17 -1.41
C THR A 370 22.81 23.97 -2.00
N LEU A 371 22.10 24.73 -1.17
CA LEU A 371 21.08 25.68 -1.64
C LEU A 371 21.65 26.71 -2.61
N TYR A 372 22.91 27.13 -2.42
CA TYR A 372 23.58 28.03 -3.34
C TYR A 372 23.77 27.40 -4.72
N ASP A 373 24.22 26.16 -4.74
CA ASP A 373 24.41 25.41 -6.00
C ASP A 373 23.10 25.22 -6.74
N TYR A 374 22.01 25.01 -5.99
CA TYR A 374 20.68 24.95 -6.58
C TYR A 374 20.29 26.21 -7.33
N LYS A 375 20.48 27.38 -6.70
CA LYS A 375 20.19 28.68 -7.35
C LYS A 375 21.01 28.89 -8.61
N ALA A 376 22.25 28.40 -8.64
CA ALA A 376 23.10 28.46 -9.82
C ALA A 376 22.62 27.53 -10.96
N VAL A 377 21.95 26.44 -10.64
CA VAL A 377 21.41 25.48 -11.62
C VAL A 377 20.02 25.86 -12.11
N CYS A 378 19.18 26.44 -11.25
CA CYS A 378 17.82 26.87 -11.57
C CYS A 378 17.80 28.20 -12.32
N VAL A 379 18.43 28.22 -13.50
CA VAL A 379 18.53 29.38 -14.41
C VAL A 379 17.98 29.01 -15.79
N PRO A 380 17.65 30.01 -16.64
CA PRO A 380 17.08 29.78 -17.98
C PRO A 380 17.84 28.77 -18.84
N ASP A 381 19.16 28.85 -18.88
CA ASP A 381 19.98 27.96 -19.71
C ASP A 381 19.85 26.49 -19.29
N THR A 382 19.74 26.21 -17.99
CA THR A 382 19.54 24.85 -17.50
C THR A 382 18.14 24.31 -17.82
N LEU A 383 17.12 25.16 -17.84
CA LEU A 383 15.78 24.77 -18.28
C LEU A 383 15.80 24.37 -19.78
N VAL A 384 16.45 25.17 -20.61
CA VAL A 384 16.59 24.87 -22.04
C VAL A 384 17.35 23.55 -22.25
N ALA A 385 18.44 23.33 -21.51
CA ALA A 385 19.21 22.08 -21.58
C ALA A 385 18.36 20.88 -21.13
N TYR A 386 17.60 21.02 -20.05
CA TYR A 386 16.69 19.98 -19.56
C TYR A 386 15.58 19.65 -20.57
N MET A 387 14.99 20.66 -21.17
CA MET A 387 13.98 20.46 -22.22
C MET A 387 14.56 19.71 -23.43
N ALA A 388 15.78 20.05 -23.84
CA ALA A 388 16.45 19.35 -24.93
C ALA A 388 16.79 17.90 -24.56
N GLU A 389 17.25 17.63 -23.32
CA GLU A 389 17.52 16.27 -22.83
C GLU A 389 16.23 15.42 -22.79
N LYS A 390 15.14 15.99 -22.33
CA LYS A 390 13.86 15.27 -22.22
C LYS A 390 13.06 15.29 -23.51
N ASP A 391 13.58 15.87 -24.60
CA ASP A 391 12.87 16.01 -25.89
C ASP A 391 11.46 16.61 -25.68
N CYS A 392 11.42 17.78 -25.06
CA CYS A 392 10.20 18.42 -24.60
C CYS A 392 9.67 19.39 -25.65
N ASP A 393 8.41 19.21 -26.07
CA ASP A 393 7.75 20.05 -27.08
C ASP A 393 7.10 21.29 -26.49
N TYR A 394 6.55 21.18 -25.26
CA TYR A 394 5.77 22.23 -24.62
C TYR A 394 6.13 22.41 -23.15
N ILE A 395 6.00 23.63 -22.65
CA ILE A 395 6.00 23.94 -21.22
C ILE A 395 4.59 24.35 -20.80
N LEU A 396 4.05 23.67 -19.79
CA LEU A 396 2.83 24.08 -19.12
C LEU A 396 3.17 24.81 -17.83
N ILE A 397 2.97 26.11 -17.79
CA ILE A 397 3.09 26.92 -16.58
C ILE A 397 1.72 27.03 -15.92
N ASP A 398 1.49 26.26 -14.88
CA ASP A 398 0.25 26.28 -14.09
C ASP A 398 0.26 27.40 -13.05
N ARG A 399 1.38 27.54 -12.35
CA ARG A 399 1.64 28.60 -11.39
C ARG A 399 3.06 29.12 -11.57
N ALA A 400 3.21 30.41 -11.56
CA ALA A 400 4.49 31.10 -11.64
C ALA A 400 4.68 31.97 -10.40
N ASP A 401 5.84 31.87 -9.76
CA ASP A 401 6.29 32.81 -8.75
C ASP A 401 6.98 34.03 -9.39
N ASP A 402 7.34 35.00 -8.58
CA ASP A 402 7.99 36.22 -9.04
C ASP A 402 9.40 35.94 -9.63
N TYR A 403 10.07 34.89 -9.16
CA TYR A 403 11.37 34.51 -9.66
C TYR A 403 11.28 33.96 -11.09
N LEU A 404 10.37 33.01 -11.32
CA LEU A 404 10.14 32.48 -12.66
C LEU A 404 9.72 33.57 -13.63
N GLN A 405 8.81 34.45 -13.23
CA GLN A 405 8.37 35.55 -14.06
C GLN A 405 9.50 36.51 -14.43
N ARG A 406 10.39 36.83 -13.50
CA ARG A 406 11.48 37.76 -13.72
C ARG A 406 12.64 37.16 -14.52
N GLU A 407 13.09 35.99 -14.13
CA GLU A 407 14.33 35.41 -14.67
C GLU A 407 14.10 34.59 -15.95
N PHE A 408 12.91 34.04 -16.13
CA PHE A 408 12.60 33.14 -17.26
C PHE A 408 11.73 33.81 -18.34
N SER A 409 11.16 34.99 -18.08
CA SER A 409 10.37 35.77 -19.06
C SER A 409 11.05 35.88 -20.43
N PRO A 410 12.36 36.17 -20.50
CA PRO A 410 13.03 36.30 -21.80
C PRO A 410 13.00 35.05 -22.68
N LEU A 411 12.79 33.87 -22.10
CA LEU A 411 12.65 32.62 -22.86
C LEU A 411 11.32 32.50 -23.60
N PHE A 412 10.31 33.26 -23.16
CA PHE A 412 8.94 33.17 -23.67
C PHE A 412 8.52 34.40 -24.50
N GLU A 413 9.40 35.41 -24.56
CA GLU A 413 9.25 36.58 -25.41
C GLU A 413 9.91 36.30 -26.77
N GLY A 414 9.13 35.74 -27.72
CA GLY A 414 9.55 35.44 -29.08
C GLY A 414 8.84 36.29 -30.12
#